data_6237429397651f8f28e0d603a8a259fa
#
_entry.id   6237429397651f8f28e0d603a8a259fa
#
_cell.length_a   1.000
_cell.length_b   1.000
_cell.length_c   1.000
_cell.angle_alpha   90.00
_cell.angle_beta   90.00
_cell.angle_gamma   90.00
#
_symmetry.space_group_name_H-M   'P 1'
#
loop_
_entity.id
_entity.type
_entity.pdbx_description
1 polymer ?
#
loop_
_entity_poly.entity_id
_entity_poly.type
_entity_poly.pdbx_seq_one_letter_code
_entity_poly.pdbx_strand_id
1 'polypeptide(L)'
;LGDVYKRQVNWVTARRAILRSPIQRIGYGGYLKLALKFPDFVQYIKEVCEEFRTLYDNIQGTTPYCVKRVAVLNCWGKMRSWGNHMVHHAIYYKQNYSYFGIIEALSGAPFDVSFISFDDIKADKDLLKKFDVVINVGDADTAQSGGENWIDETIITAVREFVYNGGGFIGVGEPAAHQWQGRFIQLDDAVSYTHL
;
A
#
# COMPACT_ATOMS: atom_id res chain seq x y z
N LEU A 1 23.15 -19.01 1.80
CA LEU A 1 21.82 -18.94 2.48
C LEU A 1 21.09 -17.62 2.17
N GLY A 2 21.80 -16.47 2.19
CA GLY A 2 21.16 -15.16 1.95
C GLY A 2 20.55 -15.01 0.55
N ASP A 3 21.16 -15.56 -0.47
CA ASP A 3 20.68 -15.43 -1.85
C ASP A 3 19.47 -16.32 -2.14
N VAL A 4 19.40 -17.49 -1.52
CA VAL A 4 18.21 -18.37 -1.61
C VAL A 4 17.01 -17.71 -0.95
N TYR A 5 17.19 -17.12 0.23
CA TYR A 5 16.15 -16.41 0.94
C TYR A 5 15.61 -15.21 0.13
N LYS A 6 16.48 -14.39 -0.43
CA LYS A 6 16.09 -13.26 -1.28
C LYS A 6 15.29 -13.69 -2.51
N ARG A 7 15.67 -14.79 -3.16
CA ARG A 7 14.94 -15.36 -4.30
C ARG A 7 13.53 -15.80 -3.89
N GLN A 8 13.41 -16.49 -2.77
CA GLN A 8 12.12 -16.96 -2.26
C GLN A 8 11.18 -15.80 -1.90
N VAL A 9 11.68 -14.76 -1.24
CA VAL A 9 10.90 -13.57 -0.89
C VAL A 9 10.36 -12.89 -2.15
N ASN A 10 11.20 -12.65 -3.14
CA ASN A 10 10.79 -12.02 -4.39
C ASN A 10 9.75 -12.86 -5.14
N TRP A 11 9.91 -14.18 -5.15
CA TRP A 11 8.95 -15.07 -5.77
C TRP A 11 7.59 -15.08 -5.05
N VAL A 12 7.58 -15.15 -3.74
CA VAL A 12 6.34 -15.07 -2.94
C VAL A 12 5.63 -13.74 -3.17
N THR A 13 6.36 -12.63 -3.21
CA THR A 13 5.80 -11.31 -3.48
C THR A 13 5.16 -11.22 -4.87
N ALA A 14 5.84 -11.73 -5.89
CA ALA A 14 5.31 -11.75 -7.25
C ALA A 14 4.07 -12.68 -7.37
N ARG A 15 4.08 -13.84 -6.72
CA ARG A 15 2.93 -14.76 -6.66
C ARG A 15 1.72 -14.11 -6.00
N ARG A 16 1.91 -13.43 -4.87
CA ARG A 16 0.85 -12.68 -4.20
C ARG A 16 0.27 -11.58 -5.09
N ALA A 17 1.12 -10.87 -5.81
CA ALA A 17 0.69 -9.81 -6.72
C ALA A 17 -0.20 -10.35 -7.85
N ILE A 18 0.16 -11.48 -8.47
CA ILE A 18 -0.63 -12.13 -9.51
C ILE A 18 -1.98 -12.61 -8.98
N LEU A 19 -1.98 -13.28 -7.83
CA LEU A 19 -3.21 -13.79 -7.21
C LEU A 19 -4.16 -12.68 -6.79
N ARG A 20 -3.62 -11.51 -6.47
CA ARG A 20 -4.41 -10.34 -6.10
C ARG A 20 -5.00 -9.62 -7.30
N SER A 21 -4.24 -9.48 -8.35
CA SER A 21 -4.64 -8.79 -9.58
C SER A 21 -3.94 -9.43 -10.76
N PRO A 22 -4.66 -9.89 -11.79
CA PRO A 22 -4.06 -10.55 -12.94
C PRO A 22 -3.15 -9.59 -13.72
N ILE A 23 -1.89 -9.51 -13.32
CA ILE A 23 -0.90 -8.68 -13.98
C ILE A 23 -0.33 -9.40 -15.20
N GLN A 24 -0.28 -8.71 -16.32
CA GLN A 24 0.12 -9.28 -17.61
C GLN A 24 1.64 -9.36 -17.80
N ARG A 25 2.42 -8.65 -16.97
CA ARG A 25 3.88 -8.62 -17.08
C ARG A 25 4.54 -8.65 -15.72
N ILE A 26 5.49 -9.56 -15.59
CA ILE A 26 6.45 -9.59 -14.50
C ILE A 26 7.82 -9.53 -15.12
N GLY A 27 8.64 -8.59 -14.68
CA GLY A 27 9.99 -8.39 -15.19
C GLY A 27 11.05 -8.78 -14.18
N TYR A 28 12.12 -9.36 -14.65
CA TYR A 28 13.34 -9.46 -13.88
C TYR A 28 14.07 -8.10 -13.89
N GLY A 29 14.23 -7.49 -12.73
CA GLY A 29 14.96 -6.25 -12.54
C GLY A 29 16.42 -6.52 -12.21
N GLY A 30 17.30 -6.52 -13.21
CA GLY A 30 18.72 -6.78 -13.01
C GLY A 30 19.52 -6.68 -14.31
N TYR A 31 20.82 -6.95 -14.20
CA TYR A 31 21.71 -6.95 -15.35
C TYR A 31 21.57 -8.26 -16.15
N LEU A 32 20.79 -8.23 -17.21
CA LEU A 32 20.52 -9.41 -18.04
C LEU A 32 21.80 -10.11 -18.53
N LYS A 33 22.81 -9.34 -18.98
CA LYS A 33 24.10 -9.90 -19.42
C LYS A 33 24.81 -10.67 -18.31
N LEU A 34 24.61 -10.26 -17.05
CA LEU A 34 25.18 -10.99 -15.91
C LEU A 34 24.37 -12.25 -15.62
N ALA A 35 23.06 -12.17 -15.64
CA ALA A 35 22.16 -13.30 -15.40
C ALA A 35 22.40 -14.44 -16.40
N LEU A 36 22.64 -14.14 -17.68
CA LEU A 36 22.91 -15.12 -18.71
C LEU A 36 24.19 -15.93 -18.49
N LYS A 37 25.11 -15.51 -17.63
CA LYS A 37 26.28 -16.26 -17.22
C LYS A 37 26.01 -17.39 -16.23
N PHE A 38 24.78 -17.46 -15.71
CA PHE A 38 24.34 -18.43 -14.70
C PHE A 38 23.17 -19.28 -15.24
N PRO A 39 23.43 -20.39 -15.93
CA PRO A 39 22.40 -21.22 -16.55
C PRO A 39 21.32 -21.68 -15.56
N ASP A 40 21.71 -22.07 -14.34
CA ASP A 40 20.78 -22.49 -13.29
C ASP A 40 19.82 -21.38 -12.89
N PHE A 41 20.30 -20.14 -12.88
CA PHE A 41 19.44 -18.99 -12.61
C PHE A 41 18.46 -18.75 -13.76
N VAL A 42 18.91 -18.87 -14.99
CA VAL A 42 18.04 -18.73 -16.17
C VAL A 42 16.96 -19.82 -16.18
N GLN A 43 17.32 -21.07 -15.85
CA GLN A 43 16.37 -22.17 -15.73
C GLN A 43 15.34 -21.89 -14.62
N TYR A 44 15.79 -21.43 -13.46
CA TYR A 44 14.89 -21.06 -12.37
C TYR A 44 13.89 -19.95 -12.78
N ILE A 45 14.34 -18.91 -13.47
CA ILE A 45 13.45 -17.85 -13.98
C ILE A 45 12.43 -18.41 -14.97
N LYS A 46 12.82 -19.36 -15.80
CA LYS A 46 11.90 -20.04 -16.73
C LYS A 46 10.78 -20.78 -15.96
N GLU A 47 11.13 -21.53 -14.95
CA GLU A 47 10.17 -22.27 -14.09
C GLU A 47 9.20 -21.31 -13.40
N VAL A 48 9.70 -20.20 -12.85
CA VAL A 48 8.87 -19.14 -12.24
C VAL A 48 7.92 -18.52 -13.27
N CYS A 49 8.39 -18.26 -14.50
CA CYS A 49 7.53 -17.72 -15.55
C CYS A 49 6.44 -18.71 -15.97
N GLU A 50 6.75 -19.99 -16.03
CA GLU A 50 5.76 -21.04 -16.34
C GLU A 50 4.70 -21.16 -15.23
N GLU A 51 5.11 -21.12 -13.97
CA GLU A 51 4.16 -21.08 -12.85
C GLU A 51 3.26 -19.85 -12.92
N PHE A 52 3.82 -18.68 -13.20
CA PHE A 52 3.04 -17.44 -13.25
C PHE A 52 2.05 -17.42 -14.40
N ARG A 53 2.38 -18.00 -15.54
CA ARG A 53 1.41 -18.20 -16.64
C ARG A 53 0.27 -19.11 -16.20
N THR A 54 0.58 -20.22 -15.57
CA THR A 54 -0.42 -21.17 -15.06
C THR A 54 -1.35 -20.49 -14.04
N LEU A 55 -0.81 -19.72 -13.10
CA LEU A 55 -1.60 -18.94 -12.16
C LEU A 55 -2.50 -17.94 -12.87
N TYR A 56 -1.96 -17.18 -13.81
CA TYR A 56 -2.72 -16.20 -14.59
C TYR A 56 -3.87 -16.85 -15.33
N ASP A 57 -3.61 -17.94 -16.05
CA ASP A 57 -4.63 -18.64 -16.83
C ASP A 57 -5.75 -19.21 -15.94
N ASN A 58 -5.41 -19.65 -14.73
CA ASN A 58 -6.39 -20.19 -13.79
C ASN A 58 -7.25 -19.12 -13.11
N ILE A 59 -6.73 -17.92 -12.88
CA ILE A 59 -7.47 -16.84 -12.22
C ILE A 59 -8.18 -15.91 -13.20
N GLN A 60 -7.79 -15.92 -14.47
CA GLN A 60 -8.39 -15.08 -15.48
C GLN A 60 -9.89 -15.41 -15.61
N GLY A 61 -10.71 -14.37 -15.52
CA GLY A 61 -12.17 -14.52 -15.59
C GLY A 61 -12.84 -14.98 -14.28
N THR A 62 -12.07 -15.15 -13.20
CA THR A 62 -12.63 -15.38 -11.86
C THR A 62 -12.87 -14.06 -11.13
N THR A 63 -13.86 -14.05 -10.25
CA THR A 63 -14.08 -12.92 -9.31
C THR A 63 -13.58 -13.33 -7.94
N PRO A 64 -12.57 -12.63 -7.38
CA PRO A 64 -12.08 -12.98 -6.06
C PRO A 64 -13.15 -12.71 -5.01
N TYR A 65 -13.31 -13.65 -4.08
CA TYR A 65 -14.12 -13.41 -2.89
C TYR A 65 -13.31 -12.63 -1.86
N CYS A 66 -13.86 -11.52 -1.42
CA CYS A 66 -13.24 -10.65 -0.42
C CYS A 66 -14.12 -10.53 0.81
N VAL A 67 -13.51 -10.63 1.99
CA VAL A 67 -14.20 -10.54 3.27
C VAL A 67 -14.64 -9.11 3.55
N LYS A 68 -13.76 -8.15 3.28
CA LYS A 68 -13.96 -6.73 3.51
C LYS A 68 -13.25 -5.88 2.44
N ARG A 69 -13.82 -4.70 2.20
CA ARG A 69 -13.24 -3.68 1.33
C ARG A 69 -12.44 -2.70 2.17
N VAL A 70 -11.17 -2.56 1.86
CA VAL A 70 -10.22 -1.74 2.59
C VAL A 70 -9.69 -0.63 1.69
N ALA A 71 -9.81 0.61 2.12
CA ALA A 71 -9.13 1.73 1.48
C ALA A 71 -7.85 2.07 2.22
N VAL A 72 -6.74 2.21 1.50
CA VAL A 72 -5.50 2.78 2.00
C VAL A 72 -5.37 4.19 1.45
N LEU A 73 -5.35 5.19 2.35
CA LEU A 73 -5.17 6.58 1.96
C LEU A 73 -3.74 6.81 1.50
N ASN A 74 -3.57 7.62 0.47
CA ASN A 74 -2.26 8.03 0.00
C ASN A 74 -2.25 9.47 -0.52
N CYS A 75 -1.12 10.11 -0.37
CA CYS A 75 -0.80 11.40 -0.98
C CYS A 75 -0.02 11.19 -2.28
N TRP A 76 -0.62 10.55 -3.25
CA TRP A 76 0.06 10.05 -4.44
C TRP A 76 0.95 11.10 -5.13
N GLY A 77 0.45 12.31 -5.31
CA GLY A 77 1.23 13.39 -5.91
C GLY A 77 2.44 13.79 -5.09
N LYS A 78 2.28 13.94 -3.78
CA LYS A 78 3.38 14.28 -2.87
C LYS A 78 4.39 13.14 -2.73
N MET A 79 3.95 11.90 -2.70
CA MET A 79 4.83 10.73 -2.72
C MET A 79 5.67 10.66 -4.00
N ARG A 80 5.07 10.95 -5.14
CA ARG A 80 5.79 11.00 -6.42
C ARG A 80 6.81 12.11 -6.45
N SER A 81 6.45 13.30 -6.00
CA SER A 81 7.38 14.44 -5.91
C SER A 81 8.53 14.13 -4.97
N TRP A 82 8.25 13.56 -3.82
CA TRP A 82 9.26 13.12 -2.87
C TRP A 82 10.19 12.07 -3.48
N GLY A 83 9.66 11.03 -4.11
CA GLY A 83 10.44 10.00 -4.79
C GLY A 83 11.31 10.53 -5.92
N ASN A 84 10.87 11.56 -6.63
CA ASN A 84 11.65 12.18 -7.71
C ASN A 84 12.79 13.08 -7.20
N HIS A 85 12.61 13.72 -6.04
CA HIS A 85 13.60 14.62 -5.46
C HIS A 85 14.59 13.92 -4.53
N MET A 86 14.18 12.80 -3.99
CA MET A 86 15.02 11.99 -3.11
C MET A 86 15.63 10.84 -3.89
N VAL A 87 16.92 10.63 -3.74
CA VAL A 87 17.63 9.58 -4.45
C VAL A 87 17.12 8.21 -4.00
N HIS A 88 16.37 7.56 -4.84
CA HIS A 88 15.77 6.25 -4.55
C HIS A 88 16.75 5.19 -4.02
N HIS A 89 18.01 5.34 -4.32
CA HIS A 89 19.04 4.38 -3.92
C HIS A 89 19.59 4.60 -2.52
N ALA A 90 19.33 5.75 -1.98
CA ALA A 90 19.85 6.04 -0.66
C ALA A 90 18.75 5.87 0.33
N ILE A 91 18.28 4.73 0.63
CA ILE A 91 18.09 4.60 1.69
C ILE A 91 17.16 4.28 2.65
N TYR A 92 17.23 4.39 3.74
CA TYR A 92 16.57 4.21 5.02
C TYR A 92 15.67 5.40 5.35
N TYR A 93 14.60 5.57 4.59
CA TYR A 93 13.60 6.57 4.97
C TYR A 93 12.59 5.89 5.90
N LYS A 94 12.72 6.13 7.19
CA LYS A 94 11.73 5.74 8.21
C LYS A 94 10.30 6.07 7.79
N GLN A 95 10.14 7.15 7.05
CA GLN A 95 8.88 7.63 6.49
C GLN A 95 8.09 6.58 5.70
N ASN A 96 8.77 5.65 5.04
CA ASN A 96 8.12 4.64 4.23
C ASN A 96 7.80 3.35 4.98
N TYR A 97 8.37 3.14 6.14
CA TYR A 97 8.29 1.84 6.82
C TYR A 97 6.87 1.48 7.19
N SER A 98 6.11 2.42 7.76
CA SER A 98 4.72 2.19 8.12
C SER A 98 3.86 1.87 6.89
N TYR A 99 4.07 2.61 5.79
CA TYR A 99 3.32 2.41 4.55
C TYR A 99 3.63 1.06 3.91
N PHE A 100 4.90 0.72 3.76
CA PHE A 100 5.29 -0.59 3.24
C PHE A 100 4.88 -1.73 4.17
N GLY A 101 4.95 -1.53 5.47
CA GLY A 101 4.48 -2.51 6.45
C GLY A 101 3.00 -2.83 6.30
N ILE A 102 2.16 -1.84 6.07
CA ILE A 102 0.72 -2.03 5.81
C ILE A 102 0.49 -2.73 4.47
N ILE A 103 1.19 -2.33 3.42
CA ILE A 103 1.08 -3.00 2.12
C ILE A 103 1.45 -4.48 2.24
N GLU A 104 2.55 -4.78 2.94
CA GLU A 104 2.98 -6.16 3.15
C GLU A 104 2.00 -6.95 4.01
N ALA A 105 1.48 -6.35 5.08
CA ALA A 105 0.48 -6.98 5.95
C ALA A 105 -0.83 -7.30 5.22
N LEU A 106 -1.25 -6.44 4.30
CA LEU A 106 -2.45 -6.64 3.49
C LEU A 106 -2.22 -7.59 2.31
N SER A 107 -0.97 -7.81 1.93
CA SER A 107 -0.61 -8.67 0.80
C SER A 107 -0.99 -10.13 1.07
N GLY A 108 -1.86 -10.68 0.23
CA GLY A 108 -2.37 -12.04 0.37
C GLY A 108 -3.46 -12.22 1.42
N ALA A 109 -3.88 -11.15 2.11
CA ALA A 109 -5.05 -11.18 2.97
C ALA A 109 -6.34 -11.18 2.12
N PRO A 110 -7.45 -11.75 2.60
CA PRO A 110 -8.70 -11.88 1.85
C PRO A 110 -9.50 -10.57 1.83
N PHE A 111 -8.84 -9.45 1.64
CA PHE A 111 -9.44 -8.13 1.57
C PHE A 111 -9.39 -7.56 0.16
N ASP A 112 -10.41 -6.79 -0.20
CA ASP A 112 -10.37 -5.97 -1.40
C ASP A 112 -9.73 -4.63 -1.05
N VAL A 113 -8.46 -4.46 -1.43
CA VAL A 113 -7.65 -3.28 -1.09
C VAL A 113 -7.62 -2.33 -2.26
N SER A 114 -8.08 -1.11 -2.03
CA SER A 114 -7.99 0.00 -2.97
C SER A 114 -7.14 1.12 -2.39
N PHE A 115 -6.38 1.80 -3.24
CA PHE A 115 -5.66 3.00 -2.86
C PHE A 115 -6.45 4.20 -3.34
N ILE A 116 -6.79 5.09 -2.42
CA ILE A 116 -7.54 6.31 -2.71
C ILE A 116 -6.76 7.53 -2.23
N SER A 117 -6.89 8.63 -2.94
CA SER A 117 -6.24 9.88 -2.56
C SER A 117 -7.17 10.75 -1.73
N PHE A 118 -6.59 11.75 -1.06
CA PHE A 118 -7.37 12.78 -0.38
C PHE A 118 -8.16 13.63 -1.37
N ASP A 119 -7.66 13.81 -2.58
CA ASP A 119 -8.37 14.54 -3.64
C ASP A 119 -9.61 13.77 -4.12
N ASP A 120 -9.55 12.44 -4.15
CA ASP A 120 -10.73 11.60 -4.47
C ASP A 120 -11.84 11.80 -3.42
N ILE A 121 -11.48 11.89 -2.13
CA ILE A 121 -12.43 12.14 -1.04
C ILE A 121 -13.03 13.55 -1.16
N LYS A 122 -12.23 14.55 -1.52
CA LYS A 122 -12.73 15.91 -1.76
C LYS A 122 -13.70 16.00 -2.93
N ALA A 123 -13.46 15.21 -3.96
CA ALA A 123 -14.30 15.15 -5.15
C ALA A 123 -15.60 14.38 -4.92
N ASP A 124 -15.59 13.33 -4.09
CA ASP A 124 -16.76 12.49 -3.79
C ASP A 124 -16.83 12.24 -2.27
N LYS A 125 -17.68 13.00 -1.57
CA LYS A 125 -17.88 12.89 -0.11
C LYS A 125 -18.41 11.53 0.32
N ASP A 126 -19.06 10.82 -0.59
CA ASP A 126 -19.63 9.50 -0.32
C ASP A 126 -18.66 8.35 -0.66
N LEU A 127 -17.47 8.67 -1.14
CA LEU A 127 -16.47 7.68 -1.55
C LEU A 127 -16.18 6.67 -0.45
N LEU A 128 -16.02 7.14 0.79
CA LEU A 128 -15.68 6.28 1.93
C LEU A 128 -16.75 5.25 2.26
N LYS A 129 -18.02 5.52 1.94
CA LYS A 129 -19.13 4.57 2.12
C LYS A 129 -18.99 3.29 1.30
N LYS A 130 -18.11 3.29 0.29
CA LYS A 130 -17.80 2.11 -0.53
C LYS A 130 -16.89 1.11 0.18
N PHE A 131 -16.34 1.48 1.33
CA PHE A 131 -15.36 0.69 2.08
C PHE A 131 -15.88 0.31 3.47
N ASP A 132 -15.33 -0.76 4.01
CA ASP A 132 -15.59 -1.19 5.38
C ASP A 132 -14.53 -0.63 6.34
N VAL A 133 -13.30 -0.46 5.85
CA VAL A 133 -12.15 0.03 6.62
C VAL A 133 -11.36 1.02 5.80
N VAL A 134 -10.93 2.10 6.45
CA VAL A 134 -9.99 3.09 5.91
C VAL A 134 -8.72 3.05 6.74
N ILE A 135 -7.57 2.96 6.07
CA ILE A 135 -6.26 2.94 6.72
C ILE A 135 -5.47 4.17 6.30
N ASN A 136 -4.97 4.92 7.26
CA ASN A 136 -4.00 5.99 7.03
C ASN A 136 -2.71 5.73 7.80
N VAL A 137 -1.58 5.94 7.14
CA VAL A 137 -0.27 5.56 7.70
C VAL A 137 0.78 6.64 7.47
N GLY A 138 1.69 6.76 8.41
CA GLY A 138 2.86 7.61 8.32
C GLY A 138 2.96 8.61 9.45
N ASP A 139 4.11 9.23 9.57
CA ASP A 139 4.38 10.26 10.57
C ASP A 139 3.89 11.64 10.06
N ALA A 140 3.59 12.54 10.98
CA ALA A 140 3.00 13.86 10.71
C ALA A 140 3.82 14.73 9.74
N ASP A 141 5.12 14.57 9.76
CA ASP A 141 6.08 15.33 8.94
C ASP A 141 6.40 14.64 7.60
N THR A 142 5.65 13.61 7.24
CA THR A 142 5.87 12.86 6.01
C THR A 142 4.79 13.10 4.96
N ALA A 143 5.10 12.78 3.72
CA ALA A 143 4.14 12.83 2.63
C ALA A 143 3.11 11.67 2.68
N GLN A 144 3.35 10.64 3.46
CA GLN A 144 2.52 9.44 3.50
C GLN A 144 1.24 9.62 4.31
N SER A 145 1.31 10.34 5.42
CA SER A 145 0.16 10.53 6.32
C SER A 145 -0.92 11.48 5.82
N GLY A 146 -0.65 12.23 4.76
CA GLY A 146 -1.56 13.23 4.21
C GLY A 146 -1.18 14.68 4.53
N GLY A 147 -0.43 14.92 5.61
CA GLY A 147 0.08 16.24 5.97
C GLY A 147 -1.03 17.30 6.03
N GLU A 148 -0.91 18.37 5.24
CA GLU A 148 -1.86 19.47 5.20
C GLU A 148 -3.28 19.11 4.77
N ASN A 149 -3.52 17.93 4.19
CA ASN A 149 -4.89 17.50 3.91
C ASN A 149 -5.72 17.37 5.20
N TRP A 150 -5.08 17.15 6.34
CA TRP A 150 -5.76 17.07 7.63
C TRP A 150 -6.17 18.41 8.24
N ILE A 151 -5.91 19.54 7.56
CA ILE A 151 -6.53 20.84 7.89
C ILE A 151 -7.84 21.06 7.10
N ASP A 152 -8.09 20.26 6.09
CA ASP A 152 -9.29 20.39 5.25
C ASP A 152 -10.49 19.76 5.96
N GLU A 153 -11.45 20.59 6.30
CA GLU A 153 -12.67 20.17 7.00
C GLU A 153 -13.47 19.13 6.21
N THR A 154 -13.36 19.12 4.88
CA THR A 154 -14.02 18.12 4.04
C THR A 154 -13.49 16.72 4.33
N ILE A 155 -12.17 16.60 4.47
CA ILE A 155 -11.52 15.32 4.80
C ILE A 155 -11.90 14.87 6.20
N ILE A 156 -11.76 15.78 7.18
CA ILE A 156 -12.05 15.50 8.59
C ILE A 156 -13.50 15.05 8.76
N THR A 157 -14.42 15.80 8.15
CA THR A 157 -15.86 15.49 8.21
C THR A 157 -16.17 14.15 7.55
N ALA A 158 -15.62 13.90 6.36
CA ALA A 158 -15.87 12.63 5.65
C ALA A 158 -15.39 11.42 6.46
N VAL A 159 -14.22 11.49 7.09
CA VAL A 159 -13.70 10.39 7.93
C VAL A 159 -14.50 10.24 9.22
N ARG A 160 -14.89 11.34 9.88
CA ARG A 160 -15.73 11.28 11.08
C ARG A 160 -17.10 10.70 10.79
N GLU A 161 -17.76 11.13 9.73
CA GLU A 161 -19.05 10.58 9.32
C GLU A 161 -18.93 9.09 8.97
N PHE A 162 -17.86 8.69 8.31
CA PHE A 162 -17.59 7.29 8.01
C PHE A 162 -17.48 6.44 9.28
N VAL A 163 -16.70 6.88 10.27
CA VAL A 163 -16.56 6.18 11.56
C VAL A 163 -17.87 6.20 12.34
N TYR A 164 -18.56 7.33 12.40
CA TYR A 164 -19.84 7.45 13.08
C TYR A 164 -20.90 6.49 12.51
N ASN A 165 -20.86 6.26 11.20
CA ASN A 165 -21.76 5.31 10.52
C ASN A 165 -21.27 3.84 10.57
N GLY A 166 -20.28 3.53 11.39
CA GLY A 166 -19.81 2.16 11.65
C GLY A 166 -18.65 1.70 10.78
N GLY A 167 -18.03 2.60 10.01
CA GLY A 167 -16.78 2.32 9.29
C GLY A 167 -15.59 2.22 10.24
N GLY A 168 -14.62 1.37 9.92
CA GLY A 168 -13.39 1.23 10.70
C GLY A 168 -12.29 2.19 10.21
N PHE A 169 -11.68 2.98 11.10
CA PHE A 169 -10.49 3.76 10.78
C PHE A 169 -9.28 3.20 11.51
N ILE A 170 -8.23 2.86 10.77
CA ILE A 170 -6.96 2.38 11.33
C ILE A 170 -5.88 3.41 11.02
N GLY A 171 -5.30 3.96 12.07
CA GLY A 171 -4.16 4.86 11.98
C GLY A 171 -2.87 4.18 12.40
N VAL A 172 -1.79 4.40 11.65
CA VAL A 172 -0.46 3.88 11.96
C VAL A 172 0.55 5.02 11.97
N GLY A 173 1.29 5.15 13.05
CA GLY A 173 2.20 6.28 13.27
C GLY A 173 1.46 7.48 13.84
N GLU A 174 1.45 8.58 13.14
CA GLU A 174 0.74 9.81 13.50
C GLU A 174 -0.34 10.13 12.44
N PRO A 175 -1.34 9.26 12.31
CA PRO A 175 -2.40 9.46 11.34
C PRO A 175 -3.23 10.69 11.69
N ALA A 176 -3.69 11.40 10.68
CA ALA A 176 -4.45 12.64 10.86
C ALA A 176 -3.70 13.81 11.54
N ALA A 177 -2.42 13.68 11.79
CA ALA A 177 -1.59 14.79 12.23
C ALA A 177 -1.09 15.61 11.05
N HIS A 178 -0.93 16.90 11.26
CA HIS A 178 -0.32 17.76 10.27
C HIS A 178 0.77 18.65 10.88
N GLN A 179 1.73 19.01 10.05
CA GLN A 179 2.96 19.66 10.48
C GLN A 179 2.77 21.08 11.02
N TRP A 180 1.77 21.81 10.53
CA TRP A 180 1.55 23.21 10.87
C TRP A 180 1.18 23.46 12.33
N GLN A 181 0.47 22.54 12.94
CA GLN A 181 0.01 22.66 14.33
C GLN A 181 0.85 21.80 15.28
N GLY A 182 2.08 21.45 14.86
CA GLY A 182 2.78 20.40 15.53
C GLY A 182 2.04 19.07 15.32
N ARG A 183 2.32 18.09 16.12
CA ARG A 183 1.71 16.76 16.01
C ARG A 183 0.25 16.73 16.48
N PHE A 184 -0.56 17.67 16.02
CA PHE A 184 -1.97 17.72 16.38
C PHE A 184 -2.74 16.66 15.61
N ILE A 185 -3.43 15.78 16.32
CA ILE A 185 -4.19 14.68 15.75
C ILE A 185 -5.64 15.13 15.62
N GLN A 186 -6.11 15.26 14.39
CA GLN A 186 -7.43 15.80 14.09
C GLN A 186 -8.60 14.84 14.43
N LEU A 187 -8.32 13.57 14.62
CA LEU A 187 -9.32 12.53 14.86
C LEU A 187 -9.22 11.93 16.27
N ASP A 188 -8.64 12.66 17.22
CA ASP A 188 -8.39 12.16 18.58
C ASP A 188 -9.69 11.73 19.29
N ASP A 189 -10.79 12.40 19.00
CA ASP A 189 -12.11 12.10 19.51
C ASP A 189 -12.84 10.93 18.78
N ALA A 190 -12.36 10.58 17.61
CA ALA A 190 -12.98 9.53 16.77
C ALA A 190 -12.24 8.19 16.80
N VAL A 191 -11.04 8.14 17.38
CA VAL A 191 -10.16 6.99 17.35
C VAL A 191 -9.78 6.58 18.77
N SER A 192 -10.01 5.33 19.14
CA SER A 192 -9.42 4.79 20.37
C SER A 192 -7.97 4.40 20.09
N TYR A 193 -7.03 5.00 20.80
CA TYR A 193 -5.62 4.66 20.71
C TYR A 193 -5.30 3.44 21.55
N THR A 194 -4.75 2.41 20.91
CA THR A 194 -4.06 1.35 21.64
C THR A 194 -2.59 1.69 21.60
N HIS A 195 -2.04 2.12 22.73
CA HIS A 195 -0.61 2.19 22.92
C HIS A 195 -0.09 0.76 23.11
N LEU A 196 0.66 0.28 22.14
CA LEU A 196 1.48 -0.91 22.27
C LEU A 196 2.87 -0.53 22.76
#